data_7050c60055b85af07046752669c1234a
#
_entry.id   7050c60055b85af07046752669c1234a
#
_cell.length_a   1.000
_cell.length_b   1.000
_cell.length_c   1.000
_cell.angle_alpha   90.00
_cell.angle_beta   90.00
_cell.angle_gamma   90.00
#
_symmetry.space_group_name_H-M   'P 1'
#
loop_
_entity.id
_entity.type
_entity.pdbx_description
1 polymer ?
#
loop_
_entity_poly.entity_id
_entity_poly.type
_entity_poly.pdbx_seq_one_letter_code
_entity_poly.pdbx_strand_id
1 'polypeptide(L)'
;WSSDVCSSDLVVNPLMLENGWTFDSDFPAATGDDLYHHDFLYQLYLRADPHYTGRVTVPVLWDKKNQTIVSNESAEIIRMFNTAFDAHGARAGDYYPVELREKIDELNGWIYDNVNNGVYKAGFATSQEAYDEAVGKVFESLERLEQILGQHRYLTGDRLTEADIRLWTTLVRFDPVYVTHFKCDKHRISDYLNLHGFLRDIYQMPGIAETVDFDHIRTHYFRSHKTINPTGIISIGPWQDLDEPHGRDVRFG
;
A
#
# COMPACT_ATOMS: atom_id res chain seq x y z
N TRP A 1 -1.62 -14.95 -8.88
CA TRP A 1 -0.21 -15.36 -9.07
C TRP A 1 -0.18 -16.88 -9.21
N SER A 2 0.46 -17.39 -10.23
CA SER A 2 0.74 -18.81 -10.31
C SER A 2 1.80 -19.13 -9.26
N SER A 3 1.51 -20.12 -8.39
CA SER A 3 2.42 -20.61 -7.34
C SER A 3 3.79 -21.07 -7.85
N ASP A 4 3.95 -21.21 -9.17
CA ASP A 4 5.17 -21.74 -9.79
C ASP A 4 6.24 -20.67 -10.02
N VAL A 5 5.88 -19.37 -10.01
CA VAL A 5 6.83 -18.26 -10.21
C VAL A 5 7.21 -17.61 -8.86
N CYS A 6 6.27 -17.47 -7.93
CA CYS A 6 6.53 -17.04 -6.55
C CYS A 6 6.30 -18.22 -5.61
N SER A 7 7.34 -18.94 -5.27
CA SER A 7 7.20 -20.13 -4.45
C SER A 7 7.03 -19.88 -2.95
N SER A 8 7.08 -18.64 -2.48
CA SER A 8 6.75 -18.26 -1.10
C SER A 8 6.64 -16.75 -0.94
N ASP A 9 5.50 -16.28 -0.47
CA ASP A 9 5.37 -14.96 0.09
C ASP A 9 5.69 -15.06 1.60
N LEU A 10 6.68 -14.29 2.07
CA LEU A 10 6.98 -14.20 3.50
C LEU A 10 6.34 -12.92 4.03
N VAL A 11 5.39 -13.08 4.95
CA VAL A 11 4.70 -11.97 5.62
C VAL A 11 5.35 -11.74 6.97
N VAL A 12 5.92 -10.55 7.15
CA VAL A 12 6.51 -10.12 8.43
C VAL A 12 5.43 -9.94 9.50
N ASN A 13 5.80 -10.04 10.77
CA ASN A 13 4.93 -9.70 11.87
C ASN A 13 4.56 -8.20 11.82
N PRO A 14 3.31 -7.80 12.11
CA PRO A 14 2.92 -6.39 12.08
C PRO A 14 3.62 -5.52 13.12
N LEU A 15 4.18 -6.11 14.18
CA LEU A 15 4.90 -5.36 15.20
C LEU A 15 6.33 -5.06 14.73
N MET A 16 6.56 -3.80 14.36
CA MET A 16 7.88 -3.26 14.04
C MET A 16 8.37 -2.42 15.21
N LEU A 17 9.22 -3.02 16.06
CA LEU A 17 9.74 -2.40 17.28
C LEU A 17 11.24 -2.04 17.15
N GLU A 18 12.00 -2.09 18.23
CA GLU A 18 13.40 -1.62 18.30
C GLU A 18 14.33 -2.26 17.26
N ASN A 19 14.12 -3.55 16.97
CA ASN A 19 14.91 -4.30 15.99
C ASN A 19 14.30 -4.29 14.57
N GLY A 20 13.30 -3.43 14.32
CA GLY A 20 12.61 -3.34 13.03
C GLY A 20 11.62 -4.49 12.80
N TRP A 21 11.46 -4.88 11.54
CA TRP A 21 10.57 -5.96 11.14
C TRP A 21 11.06 -7.32 11.62
N THR A 22 10.16 -8.12 12.22
CA THR A 22 10.45 -9.49 12.69
C THR A 22 9.68 -10.52 11.85
N PHE A 23 10.25 -11.71 11.78
CA PHE A 23 9.62 -12.90 11.21
C PHE A 23 8.92 -13.76 12.28
N ASP A 24 8.63 -13.20 13.45
CA ASP A 24 7.88 -13.89 14.47
C ASP A 24 6.48 -14.27 13.95
N SER A 25 6.12 -15.55 14.06
CA SER A 25 4.87 -16.12 13.55
C SER A 25 3.75 -16.19 14.60
N ASP A 26 3.87 -15.46 15.71
CA ASP A 26 2.84 -15.42 16.75
C ASP A 26 1.58 -14.63 16.32
N PHE A 27 1.63 -13.90 15.22
CA PHE A 27 0.49 -13.23 14.60
C PHE A 27 -0.10 -14.07 13.47
N PRO A 28 -1.44 -14.24 13.37
CA PRO A 28 -2.08 -15.20 12.45
C PRO A 28 -1.70 -15.06 10.97
N ALA A 29 -1.45 -13.84 10.49
CA ALA A 29 -1.07 -13.58 9.10
C ALA A 29 0.46 -13.60 8.87
N ALA A 30 1.27 -13.67 9.92
CA ALA A 30 2.73 -13.74 9.80
C ALA A 30 3.17 -15.18 9.49
N THR A 31 4.07 -15.34 8.51
CA THR A 31 4.47 -16.67 8.03
C THR A 31 5.76 -17.21 8.66
N GLY A 32 6.55 -16.35 9.29
CA GLY A 32 7.93 -16.68 9.63
C GLY A 32 8.87 -16.61 8.41
N ASP A 33 10.16 -16.89 8.62
CA ASP A 33 11.16 -17.04 7.54
C ASP A 33 11.47 -18.52 7.31
N ASP A 34 10.71 -19.17 6.45
CA ASP A 34 10.94 -20.56 6.06
C ASP A 34 12.16 -20.73 5.13
N LEU A 35 12.72 -19.63 4.63
CA LEU A 35 13.82 -19.67 3.67
C LEU A 35 15.18 -19.78 4.34
N TYR A 36 15.42 -19.00 5.39
CA TYR A 36 16.71 -18.93 6.10
C TYR A 36 16.59 -18.99 7.61
N HIS A 37 15.38 -19.00 8.16
CA HIS A 37 15.09 -19.04 9.60
C HIS A 37 15.68 -17.84 10.36
N HIS A 38 15.61 -16.65 9.75
CA HIS A 38 15.98 -15.41 10.41
C HIS A 38 14.88 -14.95 11.38
N ASP A 39 15.26 -14.31 12.47
CA ASP A 39 14.31 -13.68 13.39
C ASP A 39 13.86 -12.31 12.91
N PHE A 40 14.72 -11.59 12.17
CA PHE A 40 14.50 -10.20 11.76
C PHE A 40 14.82 -9.97 10.28
N LEU A 41 14.08 -9.08 9.65
CA LEU A 41 14.26 -8.72 8.24
C LEU A 41 15.66 -8.12 7.96
N TYR A 42 16.26 -7.39 8.92
CA TYR A 42 17.61 -6.82 8.71
C TYR A 42 18.68 -7.91 8.45
N GLN A 43 18.47 -9.11 8.96
CA GLN A 43 19.40 -10.23 8.72
C GLN A 43 19.39 -10.67 7.25
N LEU A 44 18.24 -10.55 6.57
CA LEU A 44 18.14 -10.75 5.12
C LEU A 44 18.93 -9.70 4.33
N TYR A 45 18.85 -8.42 4.75
CA TYR A 45 19.63 -7.34 4.15
C TYR A 45 21.14 -7.55 4.35
N LEU A 46 21.57 -7.94 5.55
CA LEU A 46 22.97 -8.27 5.82
C LEU A 46 23.46 -9.52 5.09
N ARG A 47 22.54 -10.44 4.75
CA ARG A 47 22.87 -11.60 3.91
C ARG A 47 23.15 -11.17 2.47
N ALA A 48 22.43 -10.19 1.95
CA ALA A 48 22.68 -9.62 0.62
C ALA A 48 23.95 -8.78 0.58
N ASP A 49 24.17 -7.96 1.60
CA ASP A 49 25.36 -7.11 1.79
C ASP A 49 25.74 -7.04 3.27
N PRO A 50 26.85 -7.72 3.69
CA PRO A 50 27.31 -7.71 5.09
C PRO A 50 27.66 -6.32 5.64
N HIS A 51 27.82 -5.33 4.76
CA HIS A 51 28.14 -3.94 5.11
C HIS A 51 26.94 -2.99 4.95
N TYR A 52 25.72 -3.51 4.76
CA TYR A 52 24.52 -2.70 4.60
C TYR A 52 24.29 -1.76 5.78
N THR A 53 24.10 -0.47 5.52
CA THR A 53 23.90 0.58 6.52
C THR A 53 22.62 1.40 6.29
N GLY A 54 21.77 1.00 5.36
CA GLY A 54 20.54 1.68 5.00
C GLY A 54 19.34 1.31 5.88
N ARG A 55 18.16 1.86 5.54
CA ARG A 55 16.91 1.47 6.15
C ARG A 55 16.48 0.09 5.67
N VAL A 56 15.95 -0.70 6.59
CA VAL A 56 15.37 -2.02 6.32
C VAL A 56 13.86 -1.85 6.17
N THR A 57 13.37 -2.05 4.96
CA THR A 57 11.96 -1.79 4.59
C THR A 57 11.33 -3.01 3.94
N VAL A 58 10.01 -3.05 3.93
CA VAL A 58 9.17 -3.92 3.10
C VAL A 58 8.50 -3.06 2.01
N PRO A 59 8.25 -3.62 0.80
CA PRO A 59 8.51 -5.00 0.36
C PRO A 59 9.98 -5.26 0.02
N VAL A 60 10.33 -6.54 -0.12
CA VAL A 60 11.62 -6.99 -0.67
C VAL A 60 11.39 -8.05 -1.74
N LEU A 61 11.86 -7.80 -2.95
CA LEU A 61 11.95 -8.82 -3.99
C LEU A 61 13.33 -9.49 -3.90
N TRP A 62 13.32 -10.79 -3.59
CA TRP A 62 14.52 -11.57 -3.29
C TRP A 62 14.86 -12.57 -4.40
N ASP A 63 16.10 -12.60 -4.85
CA ASP A 63 16.64 -13.64 -5.74
C ASP A 63 17.21 -14.79 -4.91
N LYS A 64 16.49 -15.91 -4.87
CA LYS A 64 16.89 -17.10 -4.12
C LYS A 64 18.18 -17.73 -4.67
N LYS A 65 18.42 -17.67 -5.98
CA LYS A 65 19.57 -18.28 -6.63
C LYS A 65 20.86 -17.52 -6.35
N ASN A 66 20.80 -16.19 -6.46
CA ASN A 66 21.96 -15.33 -6.22
C ASN A 66 22.05 -14.85 -4.76
N GLN A 67 21.05 -15.14 -3.93
CA GLN A 67 20.94 -14.76 -2.52
C GLN A 67 21.15 -13.25 -2.33
N THR A 68 20.39 -12.46 -3.07
CA THR A 68 20.47 -11.00 -3.03
C THR A 68 19.12 -10.34 -3.19
N ILE A 69 19.03 -9.10 -2.76
CA ILE A 69 17.85 -8.24 -2.98
C ILE A 69 17.88 -7.76 -4.43
N VAL A 70 16.79 -8.01 -5.17
CA VAL A 70 16.56 -7.46 -6.52
C VAL A 70 16.10 -6.01 -6.42
N SER A 71 15.10 -5.74 -5.60
CA SER A 71 14.63 -4.40 -5.26
C SER A 71 13.84 -4.42 -3.95
N ASN A 72 13.82 -3.30 -3.24
CA ASN A 72 12.94 -3.02 -2.10
C ASN A 72 12.07 -1.78 -2.34
N GLU A 73 12.03 -1.29 -3.59
CA GLU A 73 11.19 -0.17 -4.00
C GLU A 73 9.90 -0.66 -4.65
N SER A 74 8.75 -0.45 -3.99
CA SER A 74 7.44 -0.90 -4.47
C SER A 74 7.16 -0.50 -5.91
N ALA A 75 7.52 0.73 -6.29
CA ALA A 75 7.29 1.25 -7.64
C ALA A 75 8.07 0.49 -8.72
N GLU A 76 9.27 0.01 -8.40
CA GLU A 76 10.08 -0.81 -9.31
C GLU A 76 9.55 -2.25 -9.36
N ILE A 77 9.23 -2.81 -8.20
CA ILE A 77 8.75 -4.19 -8.07
C ILE A 77 7.47 -4.40 -8.88
N ILE A 78 6.48 -3.50 -8.79
CA ILE A 78 5.23 -3.63 -9.56
C ILE A 78 5.48 -3.51 -11.08
N ARG A 79 6.45 -2.69 -11.51
CA ARG A 79 6.85 -2.61 -12.93
C ARG A 79 7.61 -3.86 -13.40
N MET A 80 8.44 -4.46 -12.56
CA MET A 80 9.04 -5.77 -12.84
C MET A 80 7.96 -6.84 -12.99
N PHE A 81 6.96 -6.85 -12.11
CA PHE A 81 5.85 -7.80 -12.19
C PHE A 81 4.97 -7.61 -13.42
N ASN A 82 4.92 -6.41 -13.98
CA ASN A 82 4.12 -6.13 -15.17
C ASN A 82 4.67 -6.83 -16.44
N THR A 83 5.98 -7.15 -16.52
CA THR A 83 6.58 -7.67 -17.74
C THR A 83 7.66 -8.73 -17.56
N ALA A 84 8.39 -8.73 -16.43
CA ALA A 84 9.58 -9.57 -16.29
C ALA A 84 9.29 -11.08 -16.25
N PHE A 85 8.06 -11.47 -15.96
CA PHE A 85 7.63 -12.86 -15.80
C PHE A 85 6.79 -13.40 -16.95
N ASP A 86 6.61 -12.64 -18.03
CA ASP A 86 5.80 -13.04 -19.19
C ASP A 86 6.30 -14.36 -19.80
N ALA A 87 7.61 -14.52 -19.95
CA ALA A 87 8.23 -15.75 -20.46
C ALA A 87 8.12 -16.95 -19.49
N HIS A 88 7.66 -16.73 -18.26
CA HIS A 88 7.55 -17.72 -17.19
C HIS A 88 6.09 -18.06 -16.82
N GLY A 89 5.15 -17.77 -17.71
CA GLY A 89 3.74 -18.14 -17.55
C GLY A 89 2.92 -17.16 -16.70
N ALA A 90 3.36 -15.90 -16.58
CA ALA A 90 2.56 -14.86 -15.96
C ALA A 90 1.22 -14.68 -16.69
N ARG A 91 0.18 -14.28 -15.95
CA ARG A 91 -1.09 -13.92 -16.57
C ARG A 91 -0.90 -12.73 -17.48
N ALA A 92 -1.52 -12.77 -18.66
CA ALA A 92 -1.53 -11.64 -19.56
C ALA A 92 -2.19 -10.42 -18.88
N GLY A 93 -1.51 -9.30 -18.89
CA GLY A 93 -1.98 -8.03 -18.35
C GLY A 93 -0.88 -6.99 -18.48
N ASP A 94 -1.27 -5.75 -18.78
CA ASP A 94 -0.35 -4.62 -18.83
C ASP A 94 -1.00 -3.44 -18.11
N TYR A 95 -0.50 -3.14 -16.92
CA TYR A 95 -0.96 -2.02 -16.09
C TYR A 95 -0.16 -0.73 -16.32
N TYR A 96 0.84 -0.78 -17.23
CA TYR A 96 1.67 0.36 -17.61
C TYR A 96 1.84 0.43 -19.13
N PRO A 97 0.71 0.47 -19.89
CA PRO A 97 0.74 0.42 -21.35
C PRO A 97 1.39 1.66 -21.95
N VAL A 98 2.09 1.48 -23.07
CA VAL A 98 2.95 2.51 -23.71
C VAL A 98 2.18 3.82 -23.94
N GLU A 99 0.94 3.72 -24.40
CA GLU A 99 0.08 4.87 -24.74
C GLU A 99 -0.40 5.68 -23.53
N LEU A 100 -0.31 5.13 -22.32
CA LEU A 100 -0.75 5.81 -21.08
C LEU A 100 0.40 6.16 -20.14
N ARG A 101 1.64 5.81 -20.45
CA ARG A 101 2.79 5.98 -19.55
C ARG A 101 2.98 7.40 -19.05
N GLU A 102 2.92 8.37 -19.96
CA GLU A 102 3.10 9.79 -19.61
C GLU A 102 2.03 10.24 -18.59
N LYS A 103 0.76 9.85 -18.83
CA LYS A 103 -0.35 10.17 -17.92
C LYS A 103 -0.24 9.43 -16.59
N ILE A 104 0.17 8.16 -16.62
CA ILE A 104 0.39 7.36 -15.39
C ILE A 104 1.51 7.98 -14.56
N ASP A 105 2.63 8.35 -15.18
CA ASP A 105 3.78 8.93 -14.48
C ASP A 105 3.46 10.31 -13.90
N GLU A 106 2.70 11.15 -14.63
CA GLU A 106 2.19 12.42 -14.11
C GLU A 106 1.32 12.21 -12.86
N LEU A 107 0.34 11.30 -12.95
CA LEU A 107 -0.54 10.97 -11.83
C LEU A 107 0.25 10.44 -10.64
N ASN A 108 1.14 9.47 -10.88
CA ASN A 108 1.97 8.88 -9.84
C ASN A 108 2.83 9.91 -9.11
N GLY A 109 3.36 10.92 -9.82
CA GLY A 109 4.20 11.96 -9.24
C GLY A 109 3.49 12.72 -8.13
N TRP A 110 2.37 13.38 -8.44
CA TRP A 110 1.69 14.19 -7.42
C TRP A 110 0.87 13.36 -6.42
N ILE A 111 0.34 12.19 -6.82
CA ILE A 111 -0.36 11.27 -5.89
C ILE A 111 0.62 10.74 -4.85
N TYR A 112 1.84 10.34 -5.28
CA TYR A 112 2.86 9.86 -4.36
C TYR A 112 3.21 10.93 -3.32
N ASP A 113 3.51 12.15 -3.77
CA ASP A 113 3.96 13.21 -2.87
C ASP A 113 2.88 13.72 -1.92
N ASN A 114 1.64 13.85 -2.42
CA ASN A 114 0.56 14.52 -1.70
C ASN A 114 -0.39 13.55 -1.00
N VAL A 115 -0.52 12.31 -1.49
CA VAL A 115 -1.44 11.31 -0.90
C VAL A 115 -0.66 10.18 -0.26
N ASN A 116 0.10 9.37 -1.04
CA ASN A 116 0.77 8.20 -0.47
C ASN A 116 1.78 8.59 0.63
N ASN A 117 2.64 9.57 0.38
CA ASN A 117 3.55 10.15 1.39
C ASN A 117 2.88 11.24 2.22
N GLY A 118 1.87 11.92 1.67
CA GLY A 118 1.19 13.02 2.33
C GLY A 118 0.60 12.65 3.68
N VAL A 119 -0.06 11.50 3.76
CA VAL A 119 -0.62 10.99 5.03
C VAL A 119 0.46 10.73 6.08
N TYR A 120 1.65 10.29 5.67
CA TYR A 120 2.80 10.11 6.58
C TYR A 120 3.41 11.45 6.99
N LYS A 121 3.53 12.40 6.07
CA LYS A 121 4.01 13.75 6.39
C LYS A 121 3.08 14.41 7.43
N ALA A 122 1.76 14.25 7.29
CA ALA A 122 0.79 14.72 8.29
C ALA A 122 0.93 13.96 9.63
N GLY A 123 0.96 12.62 9.58
CA GLY A 123 0.97 11.78 10.78
C GLY A 123 2.24 11.91 11.64
N PHE A 124 3.39 12.13 11.02
CA PHE A 124 4.68 12.30 11.69
C PHE A 124 5.09 13.76 11.87
N ALA A 125 4.22 14.73 11.54
CA ALA A 125 4.49 16.14 11.77
C ALA A 125 4.72 16.42 13.26
N THR A 126 5.74 17.23 13.56
CA THR A 126 6.11 17.64 14.92
C THR A 126 5.76 19.09 15.23
N SER A 127 5.16 19.81 14.27
CA SER A 127 4.63 21.17 14.46
C SER A 127 3.26 21.30 13.80
N GLN A 128 2.46 22.24 14.27
CA GLN A 128 1.15 22.53 13.70
C GLN A 128 1.27 22.98 12.22
N GLU A 129 2.23 23.85 11.92
CA GLU A 129 2.48 24.35 10.56
C GLU A 129 2.79 23.21 9.57
N ALA A 130 3.68 22.28 9.95
CA ALA A 130 4.02 21.12 9.10
C ALA A 130 2.83 20.18 8.90
N TYR A 131 2.01 20.00 9.94
CA TYR A 131 0.78 19.23 9.84
C TYR A 131 -0.23 19.90 8.91
N ASP A 132 -0.51 21.18 9.11
CA ASP A 132 -1.50 21.94 8.33
C ASP A 132 -1.14 21.96 6.84
N GLU A 133 0.15 22.17 6.51
CA GLU A 133 0.62 22.09 5.13
C GLU A 133 0.41 20.70 4.53
N ALA A 134 0.83 19.65 5.24
CA ALA A 134 0.76 18.29 4.73
C ALA A 134 -0.69 17.81 4.58
N VAL A 135 -1.53 17.98 5.61
CA VAL A 135 -2.93 17.55 5.59
C VAL A 135 -3.77 18.34 4.59
N GLY A 136 -3.46 19.63 4.41
CA GLY A 136 -4.07 20.48 3.36
C GLY A 136 -3.87 19.88 1.98
N LYS A 137 -2.61 19.53 1.62
CA LYS A 137 -2.28 18.88 0.33
C LYS A 137 -2.94 17.52 0.14
N VAL A 138 -3.07 16.73 1.23
CA VAL A 138 -3.82 15.46 1.18
C VAL A 138 -5.24 15.70 0.71
N PHE A 139 -5.98 16.59 1.38
CA PHE A 139 -7.39 16.80 1.08
C PHE A 139 -7.62 17.52 -0.24
N GLU A 140 -6.80 18.50 -0.63
CA GLU A 140 -6.84 19.09 -1.97
C GLU A 140 -6.67 18.01 -3.06
N SER A 141 -5.77 17.06 -2.85
CA SER A 141 -5.54 15.96 -3.77
C SER A 141 -6.69 14.95 -3.80
N LEU A 142 -7.30 14.63 -2.65
CA LEU A 142 -8.50 13.79 -2.60
C LEU A 142 -9.69 14.45 -3.31
N GLU A 143 -9.88 15.75 -3.17
CA GLU A 143 -10.92 16.50 -3.89
C GLU A 143 -10.69 16.48 -5.41
N ARG A 144 -9.43 16.60 -5.87
CA ARG A 144 -9.06 16.45 -7.29
C ARG A 144 -9.33 15.02 -7.79
N LEU A 145 -8.98 14.01 -7.01
CA LEU A 145 -9.23 12.59 -7.35
C LEU A 145 -10.72 12.28 -7.41
N GLU A 146 -11.52 12.83 -6.49
CA GLU A 146 -12.97 12.71 -6.49
C GLU A 146 -13.57 13.22 -7.81
N GLN A 147 -13.07 14.35 -8.34
CA GLN A 147 -13.51 14.92 -9.61
C GLN A 147 -13.12 14.03 -10.80
N ILE A 148 -11.87 13.53 -10.84
CA ILE A 148 -11.39 12.64 -11.90
C ILE A 148 -12.23 11.35 -11.94
N LEU A 149 -12.41 10.72 -10.79
CA LEU A 149 -13.18 9.48 -10.65
C LEU A 149 -14.69 9.69 -10.82
N GLY A 150 -15.14 10.93 -10.75
CA GLY A 150 -16.48 11.33 -11.12
C GLY A 150 -16.75 11.33 -12.62
N GLN A 151 -15.71 11.38 -13.44
CA GLN A 151 -15.79 11.41 -14.91
C GLN A 151 -15.37 10.09 -15.57
N HIS A 152 -14.50 9.34 -14.92
CA HIS A 152 -13.91 8.10 -15.42
C HIS A 152 -13.99 6.98 -14.38
N ARG A 153 -14.05 5.72 -14.86
CA ARG A 153 -14.03 4.55 -13.96
C ARG A 153 -12.73 4.46 -13.20
N TYR A 154 -11.59 4.73 -13.87
CA TYR A 154 -10.23 4.70 -13.32
C TYR A 154 -9.52 6.01 -13.61
N LEU A 155 -8.35 6.23 -12.99
CA LEU A 155 -7.62 7.49 -13.08
C LEU A 155 -7.21 7.87 -14.51
N THR A 156 -6.97 6.89 -15.36
CA THR A 156 -6.56 7.11 -16.75
C THR A 156 -7.69 7.00 -17.77
N GLY A 157 -8.90 6.61 -17.35
CA GLY A 157 -10.07 6.39 -18.20
C GLY A 157 -10.83 5.11 -17.81
N ASP A 158 -11.03 4.20 -18.77
CA ASP A 158 -11.86 3.00 -18.58
C ASP A 158 -11.02 1.75 -18.24
N ARG A 159 -9.70 1.90 -18.14
CA ARG A 159 -8.76 0.81 -17.90
C ARG A 159 -8.03 0.99 -16.57
N LEU A 160 -8.01 -0.09 -15.76
CA LEU A 160 -7.20 -0.16 -14.53
C LEU A 160 -5.71 -0.10 -14.90
N THR A 161 -4.98 0.78 -14.23
CA THR A 161 -3.53 0.98 -14.44
C THR A 161 -2.76 0.99 -13.12
N GLU A 162 -1.42 1.04 -13.23
CA GLU A 162 -0.51 1.16 -12.09
C GLU A 162 -0.88 2.35 -11.17
N ALA A 163 -1.34 3.47 -11.73
CA ALA A 163 -1.72 4.65 -10.93
C ALA A 163 -2.88 4.34 -9.98
N ASP A 164 -3.86 3.57 -10.44
CA ASP A 164 -5.00 3.13 -9.63
C ASP A 164 -4.57 2.22 -8.49
N ILE A 165 -3.71 1.25 -8.78
CA ILE A 165 -3.19 0.28 -7.81
C ILE A 165 -2.42 1.02 -6.71
N ARG A 166 -1.56 1.97 -7.07
CA ARG A 166 -0.75 2.75 -6.12
C ARG A 166 -1.61 3.67 -5.24
N LEU A 167 -2.63 4.30 -5.80
CA LEU A 167 -3.58 5.11 -5.02
C LEU A 167 -4.39 4.21 -4.08
N TRP A 168 -4.91 3.11 -4.59
CA TRP A 168 -5.82 2.23 -3.86
C TRP A 168 -5.23 1.71 -2.55
N THR A 169 -3.93 1.37 -2.53
CA THR A 169 -3.26 0.90 -1.31
C THR A 169 -3.28 1.92 -0.16
N THR A 170 -3.30 3.21 -0.47
CA THR A 170 -3.47 4.27 0.53
C THR A 170 -4.93 4.43 0.94
N LEU A 171 -5.87 4.39 -0.02
CA LEU A 171 -7.30 4.58 0.26
C LEU A 171 -7.87 3.46 1.14
N VAL A 172 -7.47 2.20 0.94
CA VAL A 172 -7.95 1.07 1.76
C VAL A 172 -7.54 1.20 3.22
N ARG A 173 -6.45 1.90 3.51
CA ARG A 173 -5.94 2.18 4.87
C ARG A 173 -6.45 3.49 5.45
N PHE A 174 -7.08 4.34 4.63
CA PHE A 174 -7.35 5.72 5.03
C PHE A 174 -8.29 5.81 6.23
N ASP A 175 -9.50 5.30 6.10
CA ASP A 175 -10.49 5.38 7.19
C ASP A 175 -10.06 4.57 8.41
N PRO A 176 -9.66 3.27 8.29
CA PRO A 176 -9.36 2.46 9.47
C PRO A 176 -8.05 2.85 10.19
N VAL A 177 -7.19 3.67 9.55
CA VAL A 177 -5.88 4.05 10.12
C VAL A 177 -5.65 5.55 10.08
N TYR A 178 -5.57 6.16 8.89
CA TYR A 178 -5.03 7.52 8.75
C TYR A 178 -5.93 8.60 9.35
N VAL A 179 -7.24 8.38 9.36
CA VAL A 179 -8.20 9.29 10.00
C VAL A 179 -7.84 9.50 11.47
N THR A 180 -7.65 8.44 12.22
CA THR A 180 -7.40 8.54 13.68
C THR A 180 -5.91 8.62 14.00
N HIS A 181 -5.09 7.74 13.41
CA HIS A 181 -3.69 7.60 13.77
C HIS A 181 -2.84 8.77 13.26
N PHE A 182 -3.09 9.21 12.02
CA PHE A 182 -2.36 10.31 11.39
C PHE A 182 -3.13 11.64 11.40
N LYS A 183 -4.33 11.66 12.02
CA LYS A 183 -5.19 12.85 12.11
C LYS A 183 -5.59 13.41 10.73
N CYS A 184 -5.72 12.53 9.71
CA CYS A 184 -6.27 12.90 8.42
C CYS A 184 -7.80 12.87 8.47
N ASP A 185 -8.41 13.69 9.32
CA ASP A 185 -9.78 13.53 9.82
C ASP A 185 -10.77 14.61 9.33
N LYS A 186 -10.38 15.45 8.36
CA LYS A 186 -11.29 16.42 7.71
C LYS A 186 -12.49 15.73 7.06
N HIS A 187 -12.23 14.65 6.30
CA HIS A 187 -13.21 13.77 5.67
C HIS A 187 -12.67 12.34 5.65
N ARG A 188 -13.57 11.36 5.71
CA ARG A 188 -13.25 9.96 5.45
C ARG A 188 -13.35 9.68 3.95
N ILE A 189 -12.72 8.62 3.47
CA ILE A 189 -12.94 8.17 2.07
C ILE A 189 -14.42 7.79 1.88
N SER A 190 -15.06 7.23 2.90
CA SER A 190 -16.49 6.91 2.88
C SER A 190 -17.41 8.13 2.75
N ASP A 191 -16.92 9.34 2.97
CA ASP A 191 -17.69 10.59 2.76
C ASP A 191 -17.65 11.08 1.29
N TYR A 192 -16.79 10.51 0.43
CA TYR A 192 -16.66 10.82 -0.99
C TYR A 192 -17.37 9.78 -1.85
N LEU A 193 -18.25 10.22 -2.74
CA LEU A 193 -19.04 9.30 -3.57
C LEU A 193 -18.18 8.49 -4.55
N ASN A 194 -17.28 9.16 -5.25
CA ASN A 194 -16.52 8.53 -6.34
C ASN A 194 -15.28 7.80 -5.83
N LEU A 195 -14.55 8.38 -4.88
CA LEU A 195 -13.41 7.71 -4.22
C LEU A 195 -13.86 6.44 -3.49
N HIS A 196 -14.97 6.50 -2.75
CA HIS A 196 -15.48 5.32 -2.05
C HIS A 196 -15.98 4.25 -3.03
N GLY A 197 -16.69 4.67 -4.10
CA GLY A 197 -17.07 3.75 -5.17
C GLY A 197 -15.85 3.11 -5.86
N PHE A 198 -14.81 3.88 -6.16
CA PHE A 198 -13.56 3.38 -6.73
C PHE A 198 -12.83 2.39 -5.78
N LEU A 199 -12.78 2.72 -4.49
CA LEU A 199 -12.19 1.85 -3.48
C LEU A 199 -12.88 0.49 -3.43
N ARG A 200 -14.23 0.47 -3.43
CA ARG A 200 -15.05 -0.74 -3.46
C ARG A 200 -14.91 -1.50 -4.78
N ASP A 201 -14.91 -0.80 -5.92
CA ASP A 201 -14.78 -1.40 -7.26
C ASP A 201 -13.51 -2.28 -7.34
N ILE A 202 -12.38 -1.78 -6.88
CA ILE A 202 -11.13 -2.55 -6.87
C ILE A 202 -11.14 -3.63 -5.78
N TYR A 203 -11.63 -3.32 -4.56
CA TYR A 203 -11.71 -4.30 -3.46
C TYR A 203 -12.50 -5.55 -3.84
N GLN A 204 -13.60 -5.37 -4.59
CA GLN A 204 -14.50 -6.46 -5.02
C GLN A 204 -14.00 -7.21 -6.27
N MET A 205 -12.86 -6.81 -6.85
CA MET A 205 -12.23 -7.61 -7.91
C MET A 205 -11.77 -8.97 -7.34
N PRO A 206 -11.96 -10.07 -8.11
CA PRO A 206 -11.57 -11.41 -7.65
C PRO A 206 -10.11 -11.46 -7.16
N GLY A 207 -9.91 -11.91 -5.94
CA GLY A 207 -8.59 -12.10 -5.32
C GLY A 207 -8.02 -10.85 -4.63
N ILE A 208 -8.67 -9.68 -4.69
CA ILE A 208 -8.15 -8.46 -4.05
C ILE A 208 -8.50 -8.44 -2.55
N ALA A 209 -9.73 -8.73 -2.18
CA ALA A 209 -10.15 -8.71 -0.77
C ALA A 209 -9.30 -9.63 0.11
N GLU A 210 -8.91 -10.79 -0.40
CA GLU A 210 -8.07 -11.79 0.29
C GLU A 210 -6.64 -11.28 0.54
N THR A 211 -6.21 -10.21 -0.13
CA THR A 211 -4.90 -9.58 0.10
C THR A 211 -4.93 -8.53 1.22
N VAL A 212 -6.09 -8.25 1.81
CA VAL A 212 -6.27 -7.20 2.80
C VAL A 212 -6.55 -7.78 4.17
N ASP A 213 -5.57 -7.71 5.06
CA ASP A 213 -5.72 -8.06 6.48
C ASP A 213 -5.77 -6.78 7.32
N PHE A 214 -6.97 -6.37 7.73
CA PHE A 214 -7.16 -5.16 8.53
C PHE A 214 -6.60 -5.28 9.95
N ASP A 215 -6.57 -6.48 10.52
CA ASP A 215 -5.99 -6.69 11.85
C ASP A 215 -4.47 -6.53 11.81
N HIS A 216 -3.83 -7.07 10.76
CA HIS A 216 -2.41 -6.86 10.51
C HIS A 216 -2.09 -5.37 10.28
N ILE A 217 -2.84 -4.71 9.38
CA ILE A 217 -2.67 -3.29 9.06
C ILE A 217 -2.79 -2.44 10.33
N ARG A 218 -3.89 -2.57 11.08
CA ARG A 218 -4.15 -1.75 12.27
C ARG A 218 -3.17 -2.03 13.40
N THR A 219 -2.82 -3.29 13.60
CA THR A 219 -1.81 -3.68 14.59
C THR A 219 -0.47 -3.01 14.27
N HIS A 220 -0.04 -3.06 13.00
CA HIS A 220 1.19 -2.39 12.59
C HIS A 220 1.17 -0.91 12.94
N TYR A 221 0.21 -0.15 12.42
CA TYR A 221 0.21 1.30 12.62
C TYR A 221 0.05 1.71 14.08
N PHE A 222 -0.96 1.18 14.76
CA PHE A 222 -1.26 1.63 16.12
C PHE A 222 -0.27 1.14 17.17
N ARG A 223 0.40 0.01 16.95
CA ARG A 223 1.29 -0.58 17.96
C ARG A 223 2.78 -0.38 17.68
N SER A 224 3.17 -0.07 16.44
CA SER A 224 4.59 0.13 16.08
C SER A 224 5.02 1.60 16.15
N HIS A 225 4.14 2.56 15.90
CA HIS A 225 4.48 4.00 15.90
C HIS A 225 4.36 4.62 17.31
N LYS A 226 5.29 4.26 18.21
CA LYS A 226 5.28 4.68 19.61
C LYS A 226 5.37 6.19 19.82
N THR A 227 5.92 6.95 18.89
CA THR A 227 5.97 8.42 18.93
C THR A 227 4.60 9.06 18.69
N ILE A 228 3.71 8.38 17.96
CA ILE A 228 2.36 8.85 17.67
C ILE A 228 1.36 8.28 18.68
N ASN A 229 1.47 6.99 18.98
CA ASN A 229 0.57 6.25 19.86
C ASN A 229 1.37 5.45 20.90
N PRO A 230 1.88 6.10 21.95
CA PRO A 230 2.76 5.46 22.96
C PRO A 230 2.09 4.33 23.72
N THR A 231 0.76 4.36 23.88
CA THR A 231 -0.02 3.34 24.60
C THR A 231 -0.23 2.07 23.79
N GLY A 232 -0.11 2.14 22.45
CA GLY A 232 -0.39 1.01 21.56
C GLY A 232 -1.86 0.61 21.48
N ILE A 233 -2.79 1.47 21.95
CA ILE A 233 -4.24 1.23 21.86
C ILE A 233 -4.66 1.33 20.39
N ILE A 234 -5.36 0.30 19.90
CA ILE A 234 -5.93 0.29 18.55
C ILE A 234 -7.33 0.93 18.63
N SER A 235 -7.58 1.98 17.83
CA SER A 235 -8.88 2.65 17.80
C SER A 235 -9.98 1.72 17.29
N ILE A 236 -11.24 1.95 17.71
CA ILE A 236 -12.37 1.11 17.28
C ILE A 236 -12.77 1.31 15.81
N GLY A 237 -12.44 2.45 15.23
CA GLY A 237 -12.79 2.82 13.85
C GLY A 237 -12.18 4.17 13.47
N PRO A 238 -12.68 4.83 12.41
CA PRO A 238 -13.82 4.44 11.57
C PRO A 238 -13.57 3.23 10.68
N TRP A 239 -14.66 2.58 10.23
CA TRP A 239 -14.63 1.48 9.27
C TRP A 239 -15.24 1.90 7.94
N GLN A 240 -14.82 1.22 6.87
CA GLN A 240 -15.41 1.30 5.54
C GLN A 240 -16.20 0.01 5.31
N ASP A 241 -17.41 0.13 4.77
CA ASP A 241 -18.13 -1.03 4.25
C ASP A 241 -17.71 -1.24 2.79
N LEU A 242 -16.82 -2.20 2.56
CA LEU A 242 -16.26 -2.47 1.23
C LEU A 242 -17.02 -3.53 0.45
N ASP A 243 -17.96 -4.24 1.08
CA ASP A 243 -18.76 -5.29 0.46
C ASP A 243 -20.05 -4.75 -0.17
N GLU A 244 -20.47 -3.53 0.20
CA GLU A 244 -21.61 -2.88 -0.42
C GLU A 244 -21.38 -2.58 -1.90
N PRO A 245 -22.43 -2.58 -2.74
CA PRO A 245 -22.30 -2.32 -4.17
C PRO A 245 -21.58 -1.01 -4.47
N HIS A 246 -20.56 -1.06 -5.33
CA HIS A 246 -19.77 0.11 -5.70
C HIS A 246 -20.49 1.05 -6.68
N GLY A 247 -21.51 0.57 -7.39
CA GLY A 247 -22.35 1.37 -8.31
C GLY A 247 -21.65 1.86 -9.59
N ARG A 248 -20.37 1.52 -9.79
CA ARG A 248 -19.58 2.05 -10.92
C ARG A 248 -19.90 1.35 -12.24
N ASP A 249 -20.34 0.08 -12.22
CA ASP A 249 -20.81 -0.63 -13.41
C ASP A 249 -22.06 0.04 -14.03
N VAL A 250 -22.96 0.56 -13.19
CA VAL A 250 -24.14 1.27 -13.67
C VAL A 250 -23.78 2.60 -14.34
N ARG A 251 -22.70 3.24 -13.88
CA ARG A 251 -22.28 4.56 -14.35
C ARG A 251 -21.36 4.52 -15.55
N PHE A 252 -20.47 3.53 -15.61
CA PHE A 252 -19.39 3.48 -16.60
C PHE A 252 -19.45 2.25 -17.53
N GLY A 253 -20.35 1.30 -17.30
CA GLY A 253 -20.59 0.12 -18.14
C GLY A 253 -19.73 -1.05 -17.74
#